data_d5fd142861b902904d0e8db85bd778bc
#
_entry.id   d5fd142861b902904d0e8db85bd778bc
#
_cell.length_a   1.000
_cell.length_b   1.000
_cell.length_c   1.000
_cell.angle_alpha   90.00
_cell.angle_beta   90.00
_cell.angle_gamma   90.00
#
_symmetry.space_group_name_H-M   'P 1'
#
loop_
_entity.id
_entity.type
_entity.pdbx_description
1 polymer ?
#
loop_
_entity_poly.entity_id
_entity_poly.type
_entity_poly.pdbx_seq_one_letter_code
_entity_poly.pdbx_strand_id
1 'polypeptide(L)'
;MLRSRTRGAVIAALALTIALMAFLTPAPPLNAADHGDAPYVNGDQSVDGADTYAFLDPTDNTRVILAMTVRGFIAPGENRNFGQFDPNVRHRFEIDINGDPRPDRFMDITFAKRTGSTAPQVATITLLDGSSFTANSTPPSTCLAGNAGCPPAPTITDLGSTGIKFFAGMRDDSFNFDIPAFNNFVACVTTGTAPTGETCPSPVTNLFQRGRDSFSGYNVMNIAFSIPRAYLTANGVGNSFGVQAVHQRRSPALYPGSPDVVAAGNPSVGFGRWQTLDRVGNPGVNATIMPFVRKEEYNASTPQDDANGRFAASIVGVLTALGTNTTNQNILAGVVITNGDLLRLNLNTPNTSLGFGEEIYSTSNYAGFPNGRRPGDDVVDTFLFFIANQPSGGLSDNANVNEVPFLSAFPFFAPPHQPRPNSAGAEDLTRN
;
A
#
# COMPACT_ATOMS: atom_id res chain seq x y z
N MET A 1 -14.01 -33.45 44.91
CA MET A 1 -12.95 -32.47 44.56
C MET A 1 -11.89 -32.97 43.57
N LEU A 2 -11.67 -34.28 43.36
CA LEU A 2 -10.66 -34.81 42.41
C LEU A 2 -11.03 -34.65 40.90
N ARG A 3 -12.33 -34.73 40.55
CA ARG A 3 -12.79 -34.63 39.13
C ARG A 3 -12.69 -33.24 38.49
N SER A 4 -12.53 -32.18 39.27
CA SER A 4 -12.38 -30.82 38.76
C SER A 4 -10.93 -30.50 38.37
N ARG A 5 -9.96 -31.08 39.06
CA ARG A 5 -8.51 -30.84 38.78
C ARG A 5 -8.02 -31.56 37.51
N THR A 6 -8.58 -32.74 37.22
CA THR A 6 -8.24 -33.47 35.99
C THR A 6 -8.79 -32.81 34.72
N ARG A 7 -9.98 -32.18 34.76
CA ARG A 7 -10.52 -31.44 33.61
C ARG A 7 -9.70 -30.17 33.27
N GLY A 8 -9.25 -29.45 34.30
CA GLY A 8 -8.38 -28.28 34.10
C GLY A 8 -7.01 -28.64 33.50
N ALA A 9 -6.41 -29.72 33.93
CA ALA A 9 -5.13 -30.23 33.42
C ALA A 9 -5.23 -30.73 31.96
N VAL A 10 -6.34 -31.37 31.58
CA VAL A 10 -6.58 -31.83 30.20
C VAL A 10 -6.80 -30.63 29.26
N ILE A 11 -7.55 -29.61 29.70
CA ILE A 11 -7.77 -28.39 28.89
C ILE A 11 -6.47 -27.61 28.71
N ALA A 12 -5.65 -27.49 29.78
CA ALA A 12 -4.36 -26.84 29.70
C ALA A 12 -3.36 -27.61 28.81
N ALA A 13 -3.35 -28.94 28.89
CA ALA A 13 -2.53 -29.77 28.02
C ALA A 13 -2.97 -29.67 26.55
N LEU A 14 -4.28 -29.65 26.29
CA LEU A 14 -4.83 -29.49 24.92
C LEU A 14 -4.53 -28.11 24.35
N ALA A 15 -4.64 -27.05 25.15
CA ALA A 15 -4.27 -25.70 24.75
C ALA A 15 -2.78 -25.58 24.46
N LEU A 16 -1.93 -26.23 25.26
CA LEU A 16 -0.48 -26.24 25.04
C LEU A 16 -0.11 -27.06 23.79
N THR A 17 -0.81 -28.15 23.51
CA THR A 17 -0.59 -28.98 22.30
C THR A 17 -1.05 -28.23 21.03
N ILE A 18 -2.16 -27.51 21.08
CA ILE A 18 -2.65 -26.70 19.97
C ILE A 18 -1.70 -25.51 19.73
N ALA A 19 -1.21 -24.86 20.79
CA ALA A 19 -0.19 -23.83 20.68
C ALA A 19 1.11 -24.39 20.08
N LEU A 20 1.56 -25.57 20.51
CA LEU A 20 2.77 -26.21 20.00
C LEU A 20 2.63 -26.66 18.54
N MET A 21 1.45 -27.11 18.12
CA MET A 21 1.17 -27.46 16.72
C MET A 21 1.09 -26.24 15.82
N ALA A 22 0.66 -25.09 16.33
CA ALA A 22 0.70 -23.82 15.58
C ALA A 22 2.13 -23.33 15.32
N PHE A 23 3.11 -23.74 16.14
CA PHE A 23 4.54 -23.45 15.92
C PHE A 23 5.23 -24.46 15.02
N LEU A 24 4.60 -25.62 14.72
CA LEU A 24 5.19 -26.69 13.90
C LEU A 24 4.70 -26.69 12.44
N THR A 25 3.77 -25.83 12.09
CA THR A 25 3.46 -25.57 10.68
C THR A 25 4.58 -24.72 10.10
N PRO A 26 5.28 -25.15 9.03
CA PRO A 26 6.22 -24.27 8.34
C PRO A 26 5.49 -22.98 8.02
N ALA A 27 6.08 -21.83 8.39
CA ALA A 27 5.52 -20.55 8.03
C ALA A 27 5.30 -20.57 6.51
N PRO A 28 4.08 -20.35 6.02
CA PRO A 28 3.88 -20.23 4.57
C PRO A 28 4.77 -19.11 4.05
N PRO A 29 5.23 -19.18 2.80
CA PRO A 29 6.03 -18.13 2.22
C PRO A 29 5.30 -16.79 2.42
N LEU A 30 5.96 -15.84 3.06
CA LEU A 30 5.50 -14.48 3.16
C LEU A 30 5.71 -13.89 1.76
N ASN A 31 4.65 -13.61 1.04
CA ASN A 31 4.72 -12.79 -0.16
C ASN A 31 4.83 -11.34 0.32
N ALA A 32 5.98 -10.75 0.07
CA ALA A 32 6.34 -9.44 0.62
C ALA A 32 6.14 -8.35 -0.44
N ALA A 33 4.90 -8.12 -0.83
CA ALA A 33 4.52 -6.94 -1.59
C ALA A 33 3.12 -6.54 -1.13
N ASP A 34 2.81 -5.25 -1.04
CA ASP A 34 1.44 -4.85 -0.77
C ASP A 34 0.53 -5.22 -1.96
N HIS A 35 1.07 -5.36 -3.17
CA HIS A 35 0.34 -5.92 -4.31
C HIS A 35 0.17 -7.44 -4.22
N GLY A 36 -1.07 -7.90 -4.32
CA GLY A 36 -1.40 -9.32 -4.32
C GLY A 36 -1.02 -10.03 -3.02
N ASP A 37 -0.97 -9.31 -1.92
CA ASP A 37 -0.49 -9.78 -0.63
C ASP A 37 -1.44 -10.76 0.05
N ALA A 38 -2.74 -10.72 -0.26
CA ALA A 38 -3.75 -11.62 0.25
C ALA A 38 -4.44 -12.41 -0.87
N PRO A 39 -4.92 -13.64 -0.60
CA PRO A 39 -5.51 -14.51 -1.64
C PRO A 39 -6.65 -13.85 -2.41
N TYR A 40 -7.51 -13.07 -1.76
CA TYR A 40 -8.65 -12.43 -2.40
C TYR A 40 -8.20 -11.33 -3.37
N VAL A 41 -7.37 -10.40 -2.92
CA VAL A 41 -6.89 -9.27 -3.73
C VAL A 41 -6.01 -9.74 -4.89
N ASN A 42 -5.28 -10.84 -4.72
CA ASN A 42 -4.55 -11.49 -5.81
C ASN A 42 -5.50 -11.97 -6.94
N GLY A 43 -6.70 -12.40 -6.60
CA GLY A 43 -7.75 -12.76 -7.55
C GLY A 43 -8.52 -11.55 -8.10
N ASP A 44 -8.52 -10.42 -7.42
CA ASP A 44 -9.24 -9.20 -7.78
C ASP A 44 -8.36 -7.95 -7.65
N GLN A 45 -7.40 -7.82 -8.54
CA GLN A 45 -6.43 -6.71 -8.56
C GLN A 45 -7.07 -5.31 -8.63
N SER A 46 -8.36 -5.20 -8.92
CA SER A 46 -9.05 -3.89 -8.95
C SER A 46 -9.28 -3.29 -7.56
N VAL A 47 -9.19 -4.11 -6.51
CA VAL A 47 -9.27 -3.70 -5.10
C VAL A 47 -7.96 -3.92 -4.37
N ASP A 48 -6.92 -4.37 -5.05
CA ASP A 48 -5.58 -4.59 -4.53
C ASP A 48 -4.88 -3.25 -4.32
N GLY A 49 -4.98 -2.72 -3.12
CA GLY A 49 -4.32 -1.48 -2.71
C GLY A 49 -2.83 -1.74 -2.51
N ALA A 50 -2.01 -0.87 -3.12
CA ALA A 50 -0.57 -1.00 -3.02
C ALA A 50 0.02 -0.11 -1.94
N ASP A 51 -0.24 1.19 -2.05
CA ASP A 51 0.42 2.19 -1.22
C ASP A 51 -0.51 3.32 -0.82
N THR A 52 -0.23 3.88 0.36
CA THR A 52 -0.79 5.15 0.83
C THR A 52 0.33 6.16 1.04
N TYR A 53 0.14 7.37 0.52
CA TYR A 53 1.08 8.47 0.64
C TYR A 53 0.41 9.67 1.29
N ALA A 54 1.12 10.32 2.21
CA ALA A 54 0.70 11.56 2.85
C ALA A 54 1.95 12.40 3.14
N PHE A 55 2.06 13.59 2.52
CA PHE A 55 3.20 14.47 2.72
C PHE A 55 2.86 15.92 2.42
N LEU A 56 3.64 16.86 2.93
CA LEU A 56 3.52 18.26 2.52
C LEU A 56 4.15 18.43 1.12
N ASP A 57 3.48 19.22 0.27
CA ASP A 57 4.03 19.61 -1.03
C ASP A 57 5.41 20.25 -0.86
N PRO A 58 6.49 19.68 -1.41
CA PRO A 58 7.85 20.19 -1.17
C PRO A 58 8.11 21.59 -1.74
N THR A 59 7.24 22.06 -2.63
CA THR A 59 7.31 23.41 -3.22
C THR A 59 6.37 24.41 -2.55
N ASP A 60 5.36 23.92 -1.82
CA ASP A 60 4.37 24.73 -1.13
C ASP A 60 3.82 24.00 0.11
N ASN A 61 4.49 24.12 1.24
CA ASN A 61 4.10 23.46 2.50
C ASN A 61 2.74 23.93 3.07
N THR A 62 2.03 24.84 2.40
CA THR A 62 0.62 25.15 2.72
C THR A 62 -0.35 24.13 2.12
N ARG A 63 0.16 23.13 1.41
CA ARG A 63 -0.61 22.06 0.77
C ARG A 63 -0.17 20.70 1.26
N VAL A 64 -1.14 19.80 1.38
CA VAL A 64 -0.94 18.39 1.70
C VAL A 64 -1.20 17.57 0.44
N ILE A 65 -0.33 16.64 0.14
CA ILE A 65 -0.54 15.63 -0.87
C ILE A 65 -1.04 14.37 -0.19
N LEU A 66 -2.21 13.90 -0.60
CA LEU A 66 -2.72 12.57 -0.28
C LEU A 66 -2.77 11.77 -1.58
N ALA A 67 -2.17 10.59 -1.59
CA ALA A 67 -2.28 9.70 -2.72
C ALA A 67 -2.45 8.24 -2.27
N MET A 68 -3.07 7.45 -3.14
CA MET A 68 -3.13 6.01 -3.02
C MET A 68 -2.84 5.37 -4.37
N THR A 69 -2.26 4.18 -4.34
CA THR A 69 -2.08 3.34 -5.51
C THR A 69 -2.90 2.07 -5.37
N VAL A 70 -3.35 1.55 -6.51
CA VAL A 70 -4.16 0.33 -6.60
C VAL A 70 -3.86 -0.36 -7.92
N ARG A 71 -3.96 -1.68 -7.97
CA ARG A 71 -3.74 -2.45 -9.18
C ARG A 71 -2.35 -2.23 -9.78
N GLY A 72 -1.36 -2.78 -9.13
CA GLY A 72 0.03 -2.74 -9.59
C GLY A 72 0.36 -3.78 -10.67
N PHE A 73 1.65 -3.95 -10.93
CA PHE A 73 2.20 -4.90 -11.90
C PHE A 73 1.63 -4.76 -13.33
N ILE A 74 1.23 -3.56 -13.72
CA ILE A 74 0.78 -3.31 -15.10
C ILE A 74 2.00 -3.21 -16.00
N ALA A 75 2.20 -4.22 -16.86
CA ALA A 75 3.26 -4.18 -17.87
C ALA A 75 2.97 -3.10 -18.92
N PRO A 76 3.99 -2.37 -19.42
CA PRO A 76 3.80 -1.25 -20.35
C PRO A 76 3.01 -1.60 -21.62
N GLY A 77 3.14 -2.84 -22.15
CA GLY A 77 2.35 -3.31 -23.27
C GLY A 77 0.85 -3.45 -23.02
N GLU A 78 0.47 -3.55 -21.75
CA GLU A 78 -0.91 -3.75 -21.29
C GLU A 78 -1.58 -2.46 -20.77
N ASN A 79 -0.93 -1.31 -20.88
CA ASN A 79 -1.44 -0.03 -20.39
C ASN A 79 -2.88 0.27 -20.80
N ARG A 80 -3.27 -0.06 -22.03
CA ARG A 80 -4.66 0.13 -22.51
C ARG A 80 -5.66 -0.81 -21.87
N ASN A 81 -5.26 -2.03 -21.58
CA ASN A 81 -6.14 -3.06 -21.07
C ASN A 81 -6.37 -2.90 -19.58
N PHE A 82 -5.28 -2.66 -18.83
CA PHE A 82 -5.30 -2.62 -17.38
C PHE A 82 -5.26 -1.21 -16.78
N GLY A 83 -4.89 -0.18 -17.53
CA GLY A 83 -4.84 1.21 -17.08
C GLY A 83 -6.24 1.82 -16.89
N GLN A 84 -7.05 1.22 -16.02
CA GLN A 84 -8.40 1.68 -15.70
C GLN A 84 -8.80 1.28 -14.28
N PHE A 85 -9.64 2.11 -13.67
CA PHE A 85 -10.31 1.81 -12.40
C PHE A 85 -11.58 1.00 -12.63
N ASP A 86 -11.91 0.09 -11.71
CA ASP A 86 -13.16 -0.68 -11.79
C ASP A 86 -14.34 0.20 -11.35
N PRO A 87 -15.40 0.33 -12.18
CA PRO A 87 -16.59 1.11 -11.83
C PRO A 87 -17.35 0.60 -10.60
N ASN A 88 -17.10 -0.62 -10.16
CA ASN A 88 -17.73 -1.23 -8.99
C ASN A 88 -16.90 -1.12 -7.72
N VAL A 89 -15.77 -0.43 -7.79
CA VAL A 89 -14.91 -0.18 -6.65
C VAL A 89 -15.07 1.26 -6.18
N ARG A 90 -15.20 1.42 -4.88
CA ARG A 90 -15.01 2.69 -4.22
C ARG A 90 -13.63 2.70 -3.59
N HIS A 91 -12.85 3.68 -3.97
CA HIS A 91 -11.60 4.03 -3.33
C HIS A 91 -11.90 5.11 -2.29
N ARG A 92 -11.36 4.97 -1.08
CA ARG A 92 -11.67 5.87 0.03
C ARG A 92 -10.42 6.21 0.80
N PHE A 93 -10.21 7.49 1.10
CA PHE A 93 -9.35 7.89 2.21
C PHE A 93 -10.18 7.96 3.49
N GLU A 94 -9.73 7.27 4.50
CA GLU A 94 -10.25 7.34 5.86
C GLU A 94 -9.27 8.11 6.73
N ILE A 95 -9.73 9.17 7.40
CA ILE A 95 -8.88 10.13 8.11
C ILE A 95 -9.29 10.20 9.58
N ASP A 96 -8.35 9.91 10.46
CA ASP A 96 -8.42 10.12 11.91
C ASP A 96 -7.83 11.51 12.24
N ILE A 97 -8.64 12.42 12.76
CA ILE A 97 -8.24 13.81 13.05
C ILE A 97 -7.95 14.04 14.52
N ASN A 98 -8.30 13.12 15.40
CA ASN A 98 -8.24 13.26 16.85
C ASN A 98 -7.26 12.30 17.54
N GLY A 99 -6.72 11.31 16.81
CA GLY A 99 -5.73 10.35 17.30
C GLY A 99 -6.32 9.13 18.02
N ASP A 100 -7.62 8.84 17.84
CA ASP A 100 -8.31 7.73 18.53
C ASP A 100 -8.48 6.45 17.70
N PRO A 101 -7.67 6.16 16.73
CA PRO A 101 -7.67 5.25 15.58
C PRO A 101 -9.05 4.92 14.98
N ARG A 102 -9.95 5.90 15.01
CA ARG A 102 -11.25 5.81 14.33
C ARG A 102 -11.31 6.87 13.24
N PRO A 103 -11.62 6.50 12.00
CA PRO A 103 -11.81 7.50 10.96
C PRO A 103 -12.98 8.44 11.28
N ASP A 104 -12.70 9.74 11.29
CA ASP A 104 -13.69 10.81 11.53
C ASP A 104 -14.18 11.43 10.23
N ARG A 105 -13.35 11.39 9.18
CA ARG A 105 -13.59 12.01 7.89
C ARG A 105 -13.27 11.05 6.76
N PHE A 106 -13.98 11.26 5.65
CA PHE A 106 -13.88 10.37 4.50
C PHE A 106 -13.83 11.17 3.20
N MET A 107 -12.98 10.72 2.26
CA MET A 107 -13.03 11.17 0.88
C MET A 107 -13.30 9.95 -0.01
N ASP A 108 -14.40 9.97 -0.76
CA ASP A 108 -14.81 8.85 -1.60
C ASP A 108 -14.57 9.13 -3.07
N ILE A 109 -14.03 8.17 -3.79
CA ILE A 109 -13.78 8.23 -5.22
C ILE A 109 -14.35 6.99 -5.90
N THR A 110 -15.21 7.19 -6.89
CA THR A 110 -15.72 6.13 -7.76
C THR A 110 -15.54 6.54 -9.21
N PHE A 111 -15.44 5.57 -10.11
CA PHE A 111 -15.21 5.82 -11.53
C PHE A 111 -16.35 5.29 -12.37
N ALA A 112 -16.74 6.04 -13.40
CA ALA A 112 -17.65 5.54 -14.43
C ALA A 112 -16.93 4.52 -15.33
N LYS A 113 -17.75 3.69 -16.01
CA LYS A 113 -17.22 2.80 -17.04
C LYS A 113 -16.57 3.61 -18.17
N ARG A 114 -15.39 3.17 -18.60
CA ARG A 114 -14.69 3.77 -19.74
C ARG A 114 -15.51 3.58 -21.03
N THR A 115 -15.63 4.61 -21.83
CA THR A 115 -16.42 4.62 -23.08
C THR A 115 -15.62 4.19 -24.30
N GLY A 116 -14.31 4.08 -24.19
CA GLY A 116 -13.40 3.64 -25.26
C GLY A 116 -12.03 3.25 -24.72
N SER A 117 -11.24 2.53 -25.50
CA SER A 117 -9.93 2.00 -25.05
C SER A 117 -8.91 3.09 -24.67
N THR A 118 -9.09 4.30 -25.19
CA THR A 118 -8.24 5.47 -24.90
C THR A 118 -9.02 6.63 -24.30
N ALA A 119 -10.28 6.40 -23.90
CA ALA A 119 -11.09 7.44 -23.28
C ALA A 119 -10.73 7.59 -21.79
N PRO A 120 -10.81 8.81 -21.24
CA PRO A 120 -10.75 8.99 -19.79
C PRO A 120 -11.96 8.34 -19.11
N GLN A 121 -11.82 8.01 -17.84
CA GLN A 121 -12.95 7.70 -16.97
C GLN A 121 -13.35 8.96 -16.22
N VAL A 122 -14.67 9.14 -16.04
CA VAL A 122 -15.18 10.19 -15.17
C VAL A 122 -15.15 9.68 -13.73
N ALA A 123 -14.39 10.36 -12.89
CA ALA A 123 -14.41 10.17 -11.44
C ALA A 123 -15.56 10.98 -10.83
N THR A 124 -16.25 10.40 -9.85
CA THR A 124 -17.12 11.13 -8.90
C THR A 124 -16.39 11.13 -7.55
N ILE A 125 -16.18 12.33 -7.02
CA ILE A 125 -15.38 12.60 -5.83
C ILE A 125 -16.26 13.23 -4.78
N THR A 126 -16.35 12.65 -3.59
CA THR A 126 -16.98 13.26 -2.43
C THR A 126 -15.91 13.68 -1.44
N LEU A 127 -15.83 14.94 -1.08
CA LEU A 127 -14.83 15.53 -0.18
C LEU A 127 -15.23 15.43 1.28
N LEU A 128 -14.32 15.86 2.19
CA LEU A 128 -14.49 15.77 3.65
C LEU A 128 -15.73 16.51 4.19
N ASP A 129 -16.16 17.57 3.52
CA ASP A 129 -17.35 18.37 3.85
C ASP A 129 -18.65 17.83 3.20
N GLY A 130 -18.56 16.70 2.48
CA GLY A 130 -19.66 16.10 1.76
C GLY A 130 -19.94 16.72 0.39
N SER A 131 -19.20 17.76 -0.03
CA SER A 131 -19.32 18.30 -1.38
C SER A 131 -18.88 17.28 -2.42
N SER A 132 -19.53 17.29 -3.61
CA SER A 132 -19.26 16.32 -4.66
C SER A 132 -18.89 17.00 -5.97
N PHE A 133 -17.88 16.43 -6.64
CA PHE A 133 -17.32 16.92 -7.89
C PHE A 133 -17.14 15.78 -8.88
N THR A 134 -17.00 16.14 -10.16
CA THR A 134 -16.59 15.22 -11.21
C THR A 134 -15.30 15.69 -11.83
N ALA A 135 -14.45 14.72 -12.21
CA ALA A 135 -13.18 14.98 -12.88
C ALA A 135 -12.85 13.85 -13.85
N ASN A 136 -12.05 14.14 -14.86
CA ASN A 136 -11.57 13.12 -15.77
C ASN A 136 -10.24 12.52 -15.27
N SER A 137 -10.11 11.20 -15.37
CA SER A 137 -8.81 10.55 -15.23
C SER A 137 -7.92 10.85 -16.43
N THR A 138 -6.61 10.73 -16.28
CA THR A 138 -5.67 10.70 -17.41
C THR A 138 -5.94 9.42 -18.21
N PRO A 139 -6.17 9.53 -19.53
CA PRO A 139 -6.39 8.34 -20.37
C PRO A 139 -5.15 7.43 -20.38
N PRO A 140 -5.33 6.10 -20.43
CA PRO A 140 -4.20 5.20 -20.60
C PRO A 140 -3.57 5.39 -21.99
N SER A 141 -2.26 5.35 -22.05
CA SER A 141 -1.49 5.49 -23.29
C SER A 141 -0.68 4.23 -23.57
N THR A 142 -0.53 3.93 -24.85
CA THR A 142 0.42 2.94 -25.38
C THR A 142 1.26 3.60 -26.47
N CYS A 143 1.60 4.86 -26.31
CA CYS A 143 2.56 5.50 -27.18
C CYS A 143 3.93 4.82 -27.02
N LEU A 144 4.78 4.89 -28.02
CA LEU A 144 6.12 4.33 -27.91
C LEU A 144 7.02 5.23 -27.10
N ALA A 145 7.77 4.68 -26.17
CA ALA A 145 8.74 5.40 -25.35
C ALA A 145 9.73 6.17 -26.24
N GLY A 146 10.03 7.40 -25.84
CA GLY A 146 10.91 8.30 -26.60
C GLY A 146 10.24 9.13 -27.69
N ASN A 147 8.98 8.88 -28.04
CA ASN A 147 8.25 9.74 -28.95
C ASN A 147 7.85 11.07 -28.26
N ALA A 148 7.80 12.15 -29.03
CA ALA A 148 7.37 13.46 -28.51
C ALA A 148 5.95 13.37 -27.95
N GLY A 149 5.75 13.87 -26.72
CA GLY A 149 4.47 13.81 -26.00
C GLY A 149 4.12 12.45 -25.42
N CYS A 150 5.08 11.54 -25.30
CA CYS A 150 4.93 10.23 -24.73
C CYS A 150 5.78 10.09 -23.44
N PRO A 151 5.19 9.69 -22.28
CA PRO A 151 3.75 9.52 -22.04
C PRO A 151 2.99 10.87 -22.05
N PRO A 152 1.65 10.84 -22.19
CA PRO A 152 0.85 12.06 -22.11
C PRO A 152 1.00 12.73 -20.75
N ALA A 153 0.93 14.07 -20.75
CA ALA A 153 0.91 14.84 -19.52
C ALA A 153 -0.27 14.43 -18.61
N PRO A 154 -0.10 14.49 -17.28
CA PRO A 154 -1.19 14.18 -16.34
C PRO A 154 -2.35 15.17 -16.51
N THR A 155 -3.59 14.65 -16.52
CA THR A 155 -4.80 15.47 -16.48
C THR A 155 -5.04 15.89 -15.03
N ILE A 156 -4.88 17.18 -14.74
CA ILE A 156 -5.12 17.76 -13.41
C ILE A 156 -6.44 18.53 -13.45
N THR A 157 -7.30 18.30 -12.49
CA THR A 157 -8.59 18.99 -12.36
C THR A 157 -8.64 19.79 -11.06
N ASP A 158 -8.96 21.08 -11.14
CA ASP A 158 -9.28 21.89 -9.97
C ASP A 158 -10.74 21.61 -9.55
N LEU A 159 -10.95 21.26 -8.28
CA LEU A 159 -12.29 20.92 -7.78
C LEU A 159 -13.04 22.18 -7.33
N GLY A 160 -13.59 22.90 -8.29
CA GLY A 160 -14.34 24.12 -8.07
C GLY A 160 -13.54 25.19 -7.31
N SER A 161 -14.17 25.85 -6.33
CA SER A 161 -13.56 26.89 -5.49
C SER A 161 -12.85 26.37 -4.24
N THR A 162 -12.70 25.05 -4.07
CA THR A 162 -12.08 24.46 -2.88
C THR A 162 -10.57 24.67 -2.83
N GLY A 163 -9.94 24.99 -3.96
CA GLY A 163 -8.49 25.02 -4.11
C GLY A 163 -7.83 23.64 -4.15
N ILE A 164 -8.61 22.56 -4.11
CA ILE A 164 -8.11 21.18 -4.20
C ILE A 164 -7.86 20.83 -5.66
N LYS A 165 -6.70 20.23 -5.93
CA LYS A 165 -6.38 19.62 -7.23
C LYS A 165 -6.52 18.11 -7.14
N PHE A 166 -7.03 17.51 -8.20
CA PHE A 166 -7.24 16.08 -8.33
C PHE A 166 -6.47 15.54 -9.53
N PHE A 167 -5.93 14.36 -9.35
CA PHE A 167 -5.34 13.52 -10.39
C PHE A 167 -5.84 12.08 -10.21
N ALA A 168 -6.12 11.40 -11.31
CA ALA A 168 -6.24 9.94 -11.36
C ALA A 168 -5.70 9.43 -12.69
N GLY A 169 -4.96 8.34 -12.66
CA GLY A 169 -4.38 7.74 -13.86
C GLY A 169 -3.20 6.84 -13.54
N MET A 170 -2.63 6.28 -14.56
CA MET A 170 -1.49 5.38 -14.42
C MET A 170 -0.20 6.16 -14.14
N ARG A 171 0.63 5.61 -13.26
CA ARG A 171 1.97 6.09 -12.93
C ARG A 171 2.93 4.91 -12.91
N ASP A 172 4.20 5.19 -12.95
CA ASP A 172 5.25 4.27 -12.56
C ASP A 172 5.05 3.83 -11.12
N ASP A 173 5.35 2.57 -10.82
CA ASP A 173 5.26 2.05 -9.46
C ASP A 173 6.48 2.52 -8.66
N SER A 174 6.27 3.41 -7.72
CA SER A 174 7.34 4.03 -6.95
C SER A 174 7.77 3.23 -5.71
N PHE A 175 7.20 2.02 -5.51
CA PHE A 175 7.61 1.13 -4.44
C PHE A 175 8.88 0.37 -4.83
N ASN A 176 9.91 0.42 -4.00
CA ASN A 176 11.18 -0.26 -4.24
C ASN A 176 11.32 -1.41 -3.25
N PHE A 177 11.56 -2.64 -3.72
CA PHE A 177 11.74 -3.80 -2.85
C PHE A 177 12.34 -5.02 -3.57
N ASP A 178 13.37 -5.61 -2.99
CA ASP A 178 13.87 -6.93 -3.42
C ASP A 178 13.08 -8.05 -2.75
N ILE A 179 11.88 -8.35 -3.29
CA ILE A 179 11.00 -9.42 -2.80
C ILE A 179 11.70 -10.78 -2.72
N PRO A 180 12.44 -11.25 -3.75
CA PRO A 180 13.16 -12.52 -3.66
C PRO A 180 14.17 -12.56 -2.54
N ALA A 181 14.93 -11.48 -2.30
CA ALA A 181 15.88 -11.43 -1.21
C ALA A 181 15.18 -11.49 0.16
N PHE A 182 14.08 -10.78 0.33
CA PHE A 182 13.29 -10.82 1.55
C PHE A 182 12.70 -12.21 1.82
N ASN A 183 12.12 -12.85 0.80
CA ASN A 183 11.58 -14.21 0.94
C ASN A 183 12.66 -15.22 1.32
N ASN A 184 13.85 -15.11 0.73
CA ASN A 184 15.00 -15.93 1.11
C ASN A 184 15.46 -15.63 2.55
N PHE A 185 15.50 -14.34 2.95
CA PHE A 185 15.81 -13.94 4.32
C PHE A 185 14.86 -14.56 5.33
N VAL A 186 13.56 -14.41 5.13
CA VAL A 186 12.54 -15.02 5.99
C VAL A 186 12.73 -16.53 6.09
N ALA A 187 12.89 -17.21 4.97
CA ALA A 187 13.05 -18.65 4.95
C ALA A 187 14.36 -19.10 5.63
N CYS A 188 15.46 -18.43 5.38
CA CYS A 188 16.73 -18.72 6.04
C CYS A 188 16.66 -18.55 7.56
N VAL A 189 15.99 -17.48 8.03
CA VAL A 189 15.84 -17.23 9.46
C VAL A 189 14.91 -18.24 10.12
N THR A 190 13.82 -18.61 9.44
CA THR A 190 12.79 -19.48 10.05
C THR A 190 13.00 -20.97 9.85
N THR A 191 13.58 -21.38 8.72
CA THR A 191 13.75 -22.80 8.36
C THR A 191 15.20 -23.23 8.13
N GLY A 192 16.13 -22.30 8.02
CA GLY A 192 17.52 -22.55 7.68
C GLY A 192 17.77 -22.90 6.20
N THR A 193 16.77 -22.74 5.33
CA THR A 193 16.87 -23.13 3.91
C THR A 193 16.19 -22.08 3.04
N ALA A 194 16.88 -21.55 2.03
CA ALA A 194 16.32 -20.65 1.05
C ALA A 194 15.41 -21.40 0.04
N PRO A 195 14.21 -20.86 -0.33
CA PRO A 195 13.32 -21.48 -1.30
C PRO A 195 13.93 -21.66 -2.69
N THR A 196 14.86 -20.80 -3.06
CA THR A 196 15.59 -20.87 -4.34
C THR A 196 16.62 -21.99 -4.40
N GLY A 197 16.84 -22.73 -3.29
CA GLY A 197 17.90 -23.71 -3.17
C GLY A 197 19.31 -23.10 -2.91
N GLU A 198 19.38 -21.79 -2.73
CA GLU A 198 20.61 -21.12 -2.33
C GLU A 198 20.98 -21.47 -0.87
N THR A 199 22.26 -21.48 -0.59
CA THR A 199 22.75 -21.67 0.79
C THR A 199 22.50 -20.40 1.60
N CYS A 200 21.88 -20.53 2.77
CA CYS A 200 21.73 -19.40 3.67
C CYS A 200 23.08 -18.84 4.10
N PRO A 201 23.38 -17.57 3.79
CA PRO A 201 24.68 -16.98 4.14
C PRO A 201 24.78 -16.69 5.64
N SER A 202 25.99 -16.45 6.10
CA SER A 202 26.24 -15.95 7.45
C SER A 202 27.11 -14.68 7.36
N PRO A 203 26.59 -13.50 7.73
CA PRO A 203 25.23 -13.26 8.23
C PRO A 203 24.14 -13.40 7.14
N VAL A 204 22.92 -13.73 7.56
CA VAL A 204 21.75 -13.91 6.65
C VAL A 204 21.40 -12.62 5.89
N THR A 205 21.74 -11.46 6.45
CA THR A 205 21.54 -10.14 5.82
C THR A 205 22.32 -9.96 4.52
N ASN A 206 23.33 -10.80 4.23
CA ASN A 206 24.03 -10.80 2.94
C ASN A 206 23.11 -11.17 1.76
N LEU A 207 21.91 -11.69 2.00
CA LEU A 207 20.90 -11.93 0.96
C LEU A 207 20.42 -10.65 0.28
N PHE A 208 20.50 -9.52 0.97
CA PHE A 208 20.05 -8.21 0.46
C PHE A 208 21.08 -7.48 -0.40
N GLN A 209 22.27 -8.04 -0.61
CA GLN A 209 23.33 -7.38 -1.41
C GLN A 209 22.99 -7.26 -2.91
N ARG A 210 21.96 -7.89 -3.36
CA ARG A 210 21.60 -8.02 -4.76
C ARG A 210 20.91 -6.79 -5.34
N GLY A 211 20.09 -6.10 -4.55
CA GLY A 211 19.45 -4.83 -4.91
C GLY A 211 18.53 -4.92 -6.11
N ARG A 212 17.75 -6.00 -6.22
CA ARG A 212 16.82 -6.19 -7.32
C ARG A 212 15.44 -5.67 -6.99
N ASP A 213 15.10 -4.51 -7.48
CA ASP A 213 13.75 -3.99 -7.36
C ASP A 213 12.74 -4.84 -8.16
N SER A 214 11.76 -5.40 -7.46
CA SER A 214 10.72 -6.26 -8.03
C SER A 214 9.60 -5.47 -8.75
N PHE A 215 9.53 -4.16 -8.53
CA PHE A 215 8.52 -3.27 -9.10
C PHE A 215 9.02 -2.48 -10.29
N SER A 216 10.34 -2.43 -10.48
CA SER A 216 10.98 -1.72 -11.58
C SER A 216 10.39 -2.14 -12.94
N GLY A 217 10.00 -1.14 -13.73
CA GLY A 217 9.42 -1.32 -15.06
C GLY A 217 7.92 -1.59 -15.10
N TYR A 218 7.25 -1.72 -13.96
CA TYR A 218 5.80 -1.86 -13.88
C TYR A 218 5.11 -0.53 -13.61
N ASN A 219 3.84 -0.47 -13.96
CA ASN A 219 2.95 0.65 -13.69
C ASN A 219 1.88 0.28 -12.66
N VAL A 220 1.34 1.29 -12.01
CA VAL A 220 0.27 1.21 -11.02
C VAL A 220 -0.80 2.26 -11.30
N MET A 221 -2.06 2.02 -10.93
CA MET A 221 -3.10 3.04 -10.95
C MET A 221 -2.99 3.94 -9.72
N ASN A 222 -2.94 5.24 -9.92
CA ASN A 222 -2.73 6.24 -8.87
C ASN A 222 -3.90 7.22 -8.80
N ILE A 223 -4.32 7.56 -7.59
CA ILE A 223 -5.29 8.61 -7.26
C ILE A 223 -4.59 9.59 -6.31
N ALA A 224 -4.50 10.85 -6.68
CA ALA A 224 -3.82 11.86 -5.86
C ALA A 224 -4.63 13.15 -5.72
N PHE A 225 -4.48 13.78 -4.56
CA PHE A 225 -5.04 15.07 -4.22
C PHE A 225 -3.94 16.01 -3.73
N SER A 226 -4.02 17.28 -4.15
CA SER A 226 -3.25 18.38 -3.52
C SER A 226 -4.26 19.27 -2.81
N ILE A 227 -4.22 19.27 -1.47
CA ILE A 227 -5.25 19.83 -0.59
C ILE A 227 -4.67 21.01 0.18
N PRO A 228 -5.29 22.22 0.13
CA PRO A 228 -4.87 23.32 1.00
C PRO A 228 -5.01 22.94 2.48
N ARG A 229 -4.00 23.24 3.30
CA ARG A 229 -4.07 23.03 4.75
C ARG A 229 -5.28 23.77 5.37
N ALA A 230 -5.63 24.93 4.84
CA ALA A 230 -6.81 25.69 5.26
C ALA A 230 -8.11 24.88 5.10
N TYR A 231 -8.24 24.10 4.01
CA TYR A 231 -9.39 23.21 3.81
C TYR A 231 -9.41 22.09 4.86
N LEU A 232 -8.28 21.46 5.13
CA LEU A 232 -8.16 20.43 6.17
C LEU A 232 -8.52 20.98 7.55
N THR A 233 -8.00 22.15 7.90
CA THR A 233 -8.31 22.82 9.18
C THR A 233 -9.79 23.16 9.30
N ALA A 234 -10.42 23.65 8.23
CA ALA A 234 -11.87 23.95 8.22
C ALA A 234 -12.71 22.67 8.42
N ASN A 235 -12.18 21.49 8.12
CA ASN A 235 -12.80 20.19 8.34
C ASN A 235 -12.36 19.47 9.62
N GLY A 236 -11.71 20.20 10.54
CA GLY A 236 -11.37 19.74 11.87
C GLY A 236 -9.99 19.10 12.03
N VAL A 237 -9.19 19.04 10.95
CA VAL A 237 -7.82 18.53 11.03
C VAL A 237 -6.94 19.54 11.77
N GLY A 238 -6.26 19.08 12.83
CA GLY A 238 -5.33 19.88 13.63
C GLY A 238 -3.92 19.93 13.00
N ASN A 239 -2.91 19.85 13.87
CA ASN A 239 -1.51 19.84 13.44
C ASN A 239 -1.03 18.48 12.94
N SER A 240 -1.82 17.43 13.12
CA SER A 240 -1.51 16.08 12.66
C SER A 240 -2.80 15.32 12.41
N PHE A 241 -2.73 14.30 11.57
CA PHE A 241 -3.82 13.37 11.31
C PHE A 241 -3.25 11.99 10.94
N GLY A 242 -4.09 10.94 11.06
CA GLY A 242 -3.82 9.62 10.53
C GLY A 242 -4.66 9.35 9.27
N VAL A 243 -4.13 8.60 8.32
CA VAL A 243 -4.85 8.26 7.09
C VAL A 243 -4.56 6.82 6.65
N GLN A 244 -5.57 6.18 6.09
CA GLN A 244 -5.43 4.95 5.30
C GLN A 244 -6.20 5.05 3.99
N ALA A 245 -5.76 4.31 2.98
CA ALA A 245 -6.54 4.01 1.80
C ALA A 245 -7.38 2.75 2.03
N VAL A 246 -8.61 2.74 1.54
CA VAL A 246 -9.56 1.62 1.66
C VAL A 246 -10.19 1.37 0.31
N HIS A 247 -10.23 0.10 -0.10
CA HIS A 247 -10.81 -0.33 -1.36
C HIS A 247 -12.03 -1.21 -1.08
N GLN A 248 -13.18 -0.84 -1.65
CA GLN A 248 -14.46 -1.42 -1.26
C GLN A 248 -15.27 -1.83 -2.49
N ARG A 249 -15.94 -2.98 -2.39
CA ARG A 249 -16.99 -3.38 -3.35
C ARG A 249 -18.35 -3.40 -2.71
N ARG A 250 -19.40 -3.25 -3.53
CA ARG A 250 -20.77 -3.49 -3.07
C ARG A 250 -21.06 -4.97 -3.00
N SER A 251 -21.71 -5.39 -1.91
CA SER A 251 -22.14 -6.78 -1.72
C SER A 251 -23.65 -6.92 -1.96
N PRO A 252 -24.12 -8.01 -2.58
CA PRO A 252 -23.29 -9.02 -3.25
C PRO A 252 -22.69 -8.43 -4.52
N ALA A 253 -21.43 -8.77 -4.80
CA ALA A 253 -20.89 -8.57 -6.13
C ALA A 253 -21.63 -9.50 -7.07
N LEU A 254 -22.42 -8.93 -7.97
CA LEU A 254 -23.11 -9.74 -8.98
C LEU A 254 -22.04 -10.23 -9.97
N TYR A 255 -21.94 -11.54 -10.10
CA TYR A 255 -21.07 -12.14 -11.10
C TYR A 255 -21.53 -11.74 -12.50
N PRO A 256 -20.61 -11.44 -13.43
CA PRO A 256 -20.94 -11.28 -14.82
C PRO A 256 -21.74 -12.50 -15.30
N GLY A 257 -22.93 -12.25 -15.89
CA GLY A 257 -23.82 -13.33 -16.35
C GLY A 257 -24.99 -13.66 -15.42
N SER A 258 -25.11 -13.01 -14.25
CA SER A 258 -26.36 -13.06 -13.50
C SER A 258 -27.52 -12.50 -14.36
N PRO A 259 -28.69 -13.17 -14.43
CA PRO A 259 -29.85 -12.68 -15.19
C PRO A 259 -30.25 -11.25 -14.86
N ASP A 260 -30.15 -10.86 -13.60
CA ASP A 260 -30.50 -9.51 -13.13
C ASP A 260 -29.53 -8.44 -13.64
N VAL A 261 -28.27 -8.82 -13.84
CA VAL A 261 -27.22 -7.95 -14.37
C VAL A 261 -27.39 -7.73 -15.86
N VAL A 262 -27.74 -8.79 -16.59
CA VAL A 262 -27.99 -8.71 -18.03
C VAL A 262 -29.26 -7.91 -18.31
N ALA A 263 -30.30 -8.09 -17.51
CA ALA A 263 -31.56 -7.35 -17.63
C ALA A 263 -31.41 -5.85 -17.35
N ALA A 264 -30.49 -5.45 -16.48
CA ALA A 264 -30.21 -4.05 -16.19
C ALA A 264 -29.34 -3.35 -17.26
N GLY A 265 -28.87 -4.06 -18.27
CA GLY A 265 -28.00 -3.51 -19.33
C GLY A 265 -26.63 -3.04 -18.85
N ASN A 266 -26.29 -3.32 -17.59
CA ASN A 266 -25.00 -2.96 -16.99
C ASN A 266 -24.44 -4.15 -16.19
N PRO A 267 -23.59 -4.97 -16.79
CA PRO A 267 -23.09 -6.22 -16.19
C PRO A 267 -22.20 -6.02 -14.95
N SER A 268 -22.05 -4.83 -14.46
CA SER A 268 -21.05 -4.53 -13.45
C SER A 268 -21.57 -3.73 -12.25
N VAL A 269 -22.86 -3.62 -12.01
CA VAL A 269 -23.37 -2.88 -10.84
C VAL A 269 -23.69 -3.83 -9.70
N GLY A 270 -22.87 -3.78 -8.64
CA GLY A 270 -23.21 -4.39 -7.35
C GLY A 270 -24.31 -3.60 -6.66
N PHE A 271 -25.24 -4.31 -6.03
CA PHE A 271 -26.26 -3.73 -5.14
C PHE A 271 -25.85 -4.05 -3.68
N GLY A 272 -26.25 -3.22 -2.75
CA GLY A 272 -26.02 -3.48 -1.33
C GLY A 272 -24.98 -2.55 -0.70
N ARG A 273 -24.51 -2.95 0.47
CA ARG A 273 -23.56 -2.16 1.26
C ARG A 273 -22.15 -2.29 0.71
N TRP A 274 -21.38 -1.22 0.84
CA TRP A 274 -19.94 -1.26 0.61
C TRP A 274 -19.27 -2.14 1.67
N GLN A 275 -18.41 -3.04 1.21
CA GLN A 275 -17.58 -3.90 2.05
C GLN A 275 -16.12 -3.59 1.76
N THR A 276 -15.34 -3.38 2.80
CA THR A 276 -13.88 -3.25 2.71
C THR A 276 -13.30 -4.62 2.37
N LEU A 277 -12.52 -4.65 1.30
CA LEU A 277 -11.82 -5.83 0.83
C LEU A 277 -10.31 -5.68 0.96
N ASP A 278 -9.85 -4.43 0.98
CA ASP A 278 -8.47 -4.12 1.21
C ASP A 278 -8.29 -2.76 1.86
N ARG A 279 -7.20 -2.59 2.61
CA ARG A 279 -6.80 -1.35 3.24
C ARG A 279 -5.29 -1.25 3.39
N VAL A 280 -4.77 -0.07 3.21
CA VAL A 280 -3.36 0.24 3.37
C VAL A 280 -3.22 1.49 4.22
N GLY A 281 -2.64 1.36 5.40
CA GLY A 281 -2.24 2.47 6.27
C GLY A 281 -0.74 2.73 6.15
N ASN A 282 0.04 2.14 7.05
CA ASN A 282 1.49 2.17 6.94
C ASN A 282 1.98 1.16 5.88
N PRO A 283 3.01 1.50 5.11
CA PRO A 283 3.56 0.59 4.12
C PRO A 283 4.11 -0.68 4.76
N GLY A 284 4.01 -1.80 4.06
CA GLY A 284 4.64 -3.05 4.43
C GLY A 284 4.04 -3.82 5.62
N VAL A 285 3.00 -3.30 6.30
CA VAL A 285 2.42 -3.98 7.47
C VAL A 285 1.82 -5.32 7.08
N ASN A 286 0.88 -5.33 6.13
CA ASN A 286 0.25 -6.55 5.68
C ASN A 286 1.24 -7.46 4.96
N ALA A 287 2.14 -6.88 4.15
CA ALA A 287 3.13 -7.59 3.38
C ALA A 287 4.16 -8.34 4.25
N THR A 288 4.71 -7.69 5.29
CA THR A 288 5.93 -8.17 5.97
C THR A 288 5.70 -8.76 7.36
N ILE A 289 4.76 -8.21 8.16
CA ILE A 289 4.58 -8.60 9.56
C ILE A 289 3.23 -9.24 9.86
N MET A 290 2.32 -9.31 8.89
CA MET A 290 1.06 -10.05 9.02
C MET A 290 1.23 -11.48 8.49
N PRO A 291 0.91 -12.54 9.28
CA PRO A 291 0.99 -13.90 8.77
C PRO A 291 -0.06 -14.13 7.67
N PHE A 292 0.33 -14.84 6.62
CA PHE A 292 -0.48 -15.06 5.41
C PHE A 292 -1.93 -15.47 5.70
N VAL A 293 -2.14 -16.35 6.66
CA VAL A 293 -3.48 -16.86 7.05
C VAL A 293 -4.39 -15.82 7.70
N ARG A 294 -3.87 -14.65 8.06
CA ARG A 294 -4.61 -13.54 8.67
C ARG A 294 -4.75 -12.31 7.77
N LYS A 295 -4.11 -12.29 6.60
CA LYS A 295 -4.07 -11.12 5.71
C LYS A 295 -5.46 -10.66 5.25
N GLU A 296 -6.33 -11.59 4.83
CA GLU A 296 -7.71 -11.24 4.44
C GLU A 296 -8.53 -10.69 5.61
N GLU A 297 -8.37 -11.27 6.80
CA GLU A 297 -9.03 -10.77 8.00
C GLU A 297 -8.54 -9.36 8.35
N TYR A 298 -7.24 -9.12 8.17
CA TYR A 298 -6.62 -7.82 8.37
C TYR A 298 -7.14 -6.80 7.36
N ASN A 299 -7.17 -7.11 6.07
CA ASN A 299 -7.68 -6.23 5.01
C ASN A 299 -9.15 -5.85 5.22
N ALA A 300 -9.97 -6.76 5.74
CA ALA A 300 -11.38 -6.51 6.05
C ALA A 300 -11.62 -5.82 7.41
N SER A 301 -10.58 -5.58 8.21
CA SER A 301 -10.68 -5.01 9.55
C SER A 301 -10.57 -3.47 9.55
N THR A 302 -10.51 -2.87 10.73
CA THR A 302 -10.42 -1.43 10.93
C THR A 302 -9.21 -1.07 11.79
N PRO A 303 -8.71 0.17 11.73
CA PRO A 303 -7.63 0.64 12.64
C PRO A 303 -8.00 0.52 14.13
N GLN A 304 -9.31 0.59 14.45
CA GLN A 304 -9.77 0.35 15.80
C GLN A 304 -9.60 -1.12 16.23
N ASP A 305 -9.76 -2.09 15.31
CA ASP A 305 -9.48 -3.51 15.59
C ASP A 305 -8.00 -3.71 15.90
N ASP A 306 -7.11 -3.02 15.17
CA ASP A 306 -5.66 -3.05 15.42
C ASP A 306 -5.36 -2.50 16.81
N ALA A 307 -5.88 -1.30 17.15
CA ALA A 307 -5.69 -0.66 18.44
C ALA A 307 -6.28 -1.47 19.62
N ASN A 308 -7.30 -2.25 19.36
CA ASN A 308 -7.84 -3.21 20.32
C ASN A 308 -6.97 -4.49 20.46
N GLY A 309 -5.88 -4.60 19.70
CA GLY A 309 -4.92 -5.69 19.77
C GLY A 309 -5.35 -6.98 19.04
N ARG A 310 -6.32 -6.90 18.11
CA ARG A 310 -6.83 -8.06 17.37
C ARG A 310 -5.73 -8.85 16.66
N PHE A 311 -4.70 -8.17 16.18
CA PHE A 311 -3.59 -8.77 15.45
C PHE A 311 -2.27 -8.79 16.24
N ALA A 312 -2.25 -8.27 17.46
CA ALA A 312 -1.04 -8.11 18.27
C ALA A 312 -0.21 -9.40 18.40
N ALA A 313 -0.87 -10.49 18.79
CA ALA A 313 -0.20 -11.77 18.95
C ALA A 313 0.35 -12.33 17.64
N SER A 314 -0.33 -12.08 16.53
CA SER A 314 0.12 -12.51 15.19
C SER A 314 1.36 -11.74 14.73
N ILE A 315 1.35 -10.42 14.88
CA ILE A 315 2.49 -9.55 14.54
C ILE A 315 3.71 -9.89 15.40
N VAL A 316 3.54 -9.98 16.72
CA VAL A 316 4.63 -10.37 17.64
C VAL A 316 5.15 -11.76 17.32
N GLY A 317 4.28 -12.71 16.94
CA GLY A 317 4.67 -14.06 16.52
C GLY A 317 5.58 -14.05 15.28
N VAL A 318 5.23 -13.28 14.25
CA VAL A 318 6.08 -13.12 13.03
C VAL A 318 7.41 -12.47 13.40
N LEU A 319 7.41 -11.36 14.12
CA LEU A 319 8.65 -10.67 14.52
C LEU A 319 9.56 -11.54 15.38
N THR A 320 8.97 -12.36 16.28
CA THR A 320 9.72 -13.33 17.07
C THR A 320 10.35 -14.40 16.18
N ALA A 321 9.62 -14.93 15.21
CA ALA A 321 10.13 -15.89 14.24
C ALA A 321 11.28 -15.33 13.38
N LEU A 322 11.24 -14.02 13.09
CA LEU A 322 12.30 -13.30 12.39
C LEU A 322 13.50 -12.94 13.28
N GLY A 323 13.46 -13.30 14.56
CA GLY A 323 14.56 -13.02 15.50
C GLY A 323 14.61 -11.56 15.99
N THR A 324 13.56 -10.80 15.76
CA THR A 324 13.45 -9.41 16.22
C THR A 324 13.36 -9.37 17.75
N ASN A 325 14.21 -8.56 18.40
CA ASN A 325 14.22 -8.42 19.84
C ASN A 325 12.99 -7.66 20.36
N THR A 326 12.68 -7.81 21.65
CA THR A 326 11.49 -7.25 22.28
C THR A 326 11.39 -5.72 22.15
N THR A 327 12.51 -5.00 22.17
CA THR A 327 12.51 -3.55 22.00
C THR A 327 12.01 -3.17 20.61
N ASN A 328 12.52 -3.81 19.58
CA ASN A 328 12.11 -3.54 18.18
C ASN A 328 10.72 -4.10 17.86
N GLN A 329 10.35 -5.24 18.46
CA GLN A 329 8.96 -5.72 18.41
C GLN A 329 7.99 -4.67 18.94
N ASN A 330 8.31 -4.02 20.08
CA ASN A 330 7.48 -2.97 20.65
C ASN A 330 7.42 -1.72 19.77
N ILE A 331 8.51 -1.37 19.08
CA ILE A 331 8.52 -0.24 18.12
C ILE A 331 7.61 -0.55 16.94
N LEU A 332 7.82 -1.66 16.26
CA LEU A 332 7.05 -2.06 15.08
C LEU A 332 5.57 -2.33 15.40
N ALA A 333 5.31 -3.07 16.49
CA ALA A 333 3.96 -3.29 16.96
C ALA A 333 3.29 -1.98 17.43
N GLY A 334 4.04 -1.04 17.98
CA GLY A 334 3.54 0.27 18.41
C GLY A 334 3.00 1.10 17.24
N VAL A 335 3.64 1.03 16.08
CA VAL A 335 3.17 1.72 14.86
C VAL A 335 1.79 1.23 14.44
N VAL A 336 1.55 -0.07 14.49
CA VAL A 336 0.30 -0.70 14.04
C VAL A 336 -0.73 -0.79 15.15
N ILE A 337 -0.34 -1.28 16.34
CA ILE A 337 -1.28 -1.65 17.40
C ILE A 337 -1.68 -0.44 18.23
N THR A 338 -0.73 0.37 18.69
CA THR A 338 -1.04 1.44 19.66
C THR A 338 -1.92 2.52 19.03
N ASN A 339 -1.69 2.84 17.78
CA ASN A 339 -2.34 3.95 17.08
C ASN A 339 -3.30 3.49 15.96
N GLY A 340 -3.52 2.17 15.81
CA GLY A 340 -4.13 1.58 14.63
C GLY A 340 -3.22 1.71 13.40
N ASP A 341 -3.43 0.91 12.39
CA ASP A 341 -2.66 1.03 11.14
C ASP A 341 -3.13 2.23 10.32
N LEU A 342 -2.58 3.39 10.65
CA LEU A 342 -2.82 4.67 9.99
C LEU A 342 -1.48 5.38 9.76
N LEU A 343 -1.22 5.75 8.52
CA LEU A 343 -0.08 6.60 8.18
C LEU A 343 -0.28 7.99 8.78
N ARG A 344 0.58 8.42 9.70
CA ARG A 344 0.43 9.67 10.43
C ARG A 344 1.33 10.77 9.88
N LEU A 345 0.74 11.94 9.63
CA LEU A 345 1.45 13.12 9.13
C LEU A 345 1.34 14.27 10.13
N ASN A 346 2.48 14.80 10.57
CA ASN A 346 2.60 16.05 11.32
C ASN A 346 2.79 17.22 10.34
N LEU A 347 1.80 18.10 10.28
CA LEU A 347 1.78 19.24 9.37
C LEU A 347 2.77 20.37 9.76
N ASN A 348 3.37 20.31 10.95
CA ASN A 348 4.35 21.29 11.40
C ASN A 348 5.79 20.95 11.03
N THR A 349 6.03 19.79 10.42
CA THR A 349 7.35 19.38 9.93
C THR A 349 7.46 19.76 8.46
N PRO A 350 8.24 20.80 8.10
CA PRO A 350 8.37 21.22 6.70
C PRO A 350 8.98 20.13 5.85
N ASN A 351 8.47 20.00 4.61
CA ASN A 351 9.01 19.11 3.60
C ASN A 351 9.64 19.92 2.46
N THR A 352 10.81 19.52 2.00
CA THR A 352 11.55 20.16 0.89
C THR A 352 11.99 19.17 -0.19
N SER A 353 11.59 17.88 -0.07
CA SER A 353 12.04 16.81 -0.96
C SER A 353 10.91 15.80 -1.19
N LEU A 354 11.02 15.01 -2.26
CA LEU A 354 10.14 13.87 -2.52
C LEU A 354 10.66 12.55 -1.92
N GLY A 355 11.79 12.60 -1.19
CA GLY A 355 12.54 11.42 -0.77
C GLY A 355 13.39 10.87 -1.92
N PHE A 356 14.55 10.35 -1.63
CA PHE A 356 15.44 9.70 -2.62
C PHE A 356 16.29 8.66 -1.90
N GLY A 357 15.66 7.58 -1.41
CA GLY A 357 16.37 6.53 -0.68
C GLY A 357 16.99 7.03 0.62
N GLU A 358 16.42 8.07 1.23
CA GLU A 358 16.89 8.56 2.52
C GLU A 358 16.47 7.57 3.61
N GLU A 359 17.42 6.84 4.12
CA GLU A 359 17.21 5.95 5.26
C GLU A 359 16.96 6.74 6.54
N ILE A 360 15.85 6.45 7.21
CA ILE A 360 15.46 7.20 8.40
C ILE A 360 15.42 6.29 9.60
N TYR A 361 16.46 6.40 10.36
CA TYR A 361 16.55 5.78 11.69
C TYR A 361 16.33 6.78 12.82
N SER A 362 15.93 8.03 12.51
CA SER A 362 15.75 9.11 13.49
C SER A 362 14.33 9.63 13.47
N THR A 363 13.69 9.68 14.62
CA THR A 363 12.29 10.10 14.82
C THR A 363 12.10 11.61 15.00
N SER A 364 13.15 12.43 14.95
CA SER A 364 13.04 13.85 15.28
C SER A 364 13.07 14.75 14.04
N ASN A 365 11.95 15.42 13.77
CA ASN A 365 11.78 16.51 12.78
C ASN A 365 12.07 16.14 11.32
N TYR A 366 11.81 14.93 10.94
CA TYR A 366 12.00 14.46 9.58
C TYR A 366 10.68 14.45 8.79
N ALA A 367 10.72 14.86 7.53
CA ALA A 367 9.55 15.00 6.66
C ALA A 367 9.25 13.78 5.79
N GLY A 368 9.72 12.59 6.15
CA GLY A 368 9.48 11.33 5.47
C GLY A 368 9.02 10.25 6.43
N PHE A 369 8.78 9.05 5.93
CA PHE A 369 8.31 7.92 6.74
C PHE A 369 9.17 7.71 7.99
N PRO A 370 8.57 7.56 9.20
CA PRO A 370 7.16 7.35 9.50
C PRO A 370 6.34 8.63 9.76
N ASN A 371 6.84 9.83 9.48
CA ASN A 371 6.08 11.07 9.50
C ASN A 371 5.46 11.35 8.13
N GLY A 372 4.35 10.67 7.83
CA GLY A 372 3.82 10.55 6.49
C GLY A 372 4.70 9.65 5.62
N ARG A 373 4.51 9.72 4.32
CA ARG A 373 5.30 9.00 3.31
C ARG A 373 5.35 9.79 2.02
N ARG A 374 6.55 10.05 1.52
CA ARG A 374 6.82 10.63 0.21
C ARG A 374 7.01 9.52 -0.82
N PRO A 375 6.87 9.77 -2.12
CA PRO A 375 7.02 8.72 -3.13
C PRO A 375 8.41 8.08 -3.19
N GLY A 376 9.45 8.78 -2.78
CA GLY A 376 10.82 8.27 -2.78
C GLY A 376 11.35 7.85 -1.41
N ASP A 377 10.51 7.73 -0.38
CA ASP A 377 10.94 7.23 0.93
C ASP A 377 11.20 5.71 0.86
N ASP A 378 12.38 5.28 1.27
CA ASP A 378 12.72 3.88 1.40
C ASP A 378 12.13 3.31 2.69
N VAL A 379 10.91 2.81 2.55
CA VAL A 379 10.16 2.26 3.69
C VAL A 379 10.59 0.84 4.03
N VAL A 380 11.11 0.11 3.03
CA VAL A 380 11.59 -1.27 3.21
C VAL A 380 12.82 -1.28 4.10
N ASP A 381 13.80 -0.46 3.81
CA ASP A 381 15.02 -0.34 4.59
C ASP A 381 14.72 0.08 6.04
N THR A 382 13.73 0.97 6.23
CA THR A 382 13.26 1.33 7.57
C THR A 382 12.70 0.12 8.33
N PHE A 383 11.86 -0.72 7.69
CA PHE A 383 11.35 -1.94 8.32
C PHE A 383 12.44 -2.96 8.58
N LEU A 384 13.30 -3.21 7.61
CA LEU A 384 14.42 -4.17 7.72
C LEU A 384 15.37 -3.81 8.86
N PHE A 385 15.65 -2.51 9.03
CA PHE A 385 16.48 -2.02 10.12
C PHE A 385 15.96 -2.44 11.49
N PHE A 386 14.65 -2.26 11.74
CA PHE A 386 14.06 -2.67 13.01
C PHE A 386 13.89 -4.20 13.12
N ILE A 387 13.48 -4.88 12.05
CA ILE A 387 13.36 -6.34 12.03
C ILE A 387 14.70 -7.00 12.37
N ALA A 388 15.79 -6.51 11.81
CA ALA A 388 17.14 -7.03 12.03
C ALA A 388 17.84 -6.46 13.28
N ASN A 389 17.12 -5.85 14.19
CA ASN A 389 17.61 -5.35 15.47
C ASN A 389 18.59 -4.17 15.37
N GLN A 390 18.35 -3.24 14.46
CA GLN A 390 19.09 -2.00 14.30
C GLN A 390 20.60 -2.24 14.13
N PRO A 391 21.02 -2.97 13.08
CA PRO A 391 22.44 -3.25 12.89
C PRO A 391 23.24 -1.96 12.69
N SER A 392 24.48 -1.96 13.19
CA SER A 392 25.39 -0.83 13.00
C SER A 392 25.67 -0.62 11.50
N GLY A 393 25.41 0.59 11.01
CA GLY A 393 25.55 0.92 9.59
C GLY A 393 24.27 0.76 8.76
N GLY A 394 23.13 0.44 9.42
CA GLY A 394 21.87 0.23 8.70
C GLY A 394 21.73 -1.19 8.13
N LEU A 395 20.61 -1.44 7.51
CA LEU A 395 20.37 -2.60 6.67
C LEU A 395 19.51 -2.15 5.50
N SER A 396 20.00 -2.36 4.29
CA SER A 396 19.32 -2.01 3.05
C SER A 396 19.13 -3.27 2.20
N ASP A 397 18.01 -3.34 1.48
CA ASP A 397 17.83 -4.34 0.44
C ASP A 397 18.48 -3.91 -0.89
N ASN A 398 19.08 -2.71 -0.92
CA ASN A 398 19.73 -2.07 -2.07
C ASN A 398 18.82 -1.78 -3.26
N ALA A 399 17.49 -1.81 -3.07
CA ALA A 399 16.49 -1.35 -4.02
C ALA A 399 16.00 0.05 -3.62
N ASN A 400 16.89 1.04 -3.62
CA ASN A 400 16.72 2.30 -2.87
C ASN A 400 16.15 3.45 -3.70
N VAL A 401 16.14 3.35 -5.03
CA VAL A 401 15.83 4.49 -5.91
C VAL A 401 14.90 4.07 -7.03
N ASN A 402 13.84 4.84 -7.21
CA ASN A 402 12.94 4.67 -8.34
C ASN A 402 13.68 4.91 -9.68
N GLU A 403 13.53 4.01 -10.66
CA GLU A 403 14.25 4.07 -11.93
C GLU A 403 13.76 5.20 -12.85
N VAL A 404 12.54 5.72 -12.62
CA VAL A 404 11.98 6.86 -13.35
C VAL A 404 11.95 8.08 -12.45
N PRO A 405 12.50 9.24 -12.90
CA PRO A 405 12.49 10.46 -12.09
C PRO A 405 11.07 10.92 -11.76
N PHE A 406 10.83 11.30 -10.51
CA PHE A 406 9.60 11.92 -10.07
C PHE A 406 9.35 13.27 -10.73
N LEU A 407 8.08 13.65 -10.90
CA LEU A 407 7.71 14.97 -11.39
C LEU A 407 8.03 16.03 -10.34
N SER A 408 8.49 17.19 -10.77
CA SER A 408 8.74 18.35 -9.90
C SER A 408 7.48 19.11 -9.49
N ALA A 409 6.31 18.72 -10.01
CA ALA A 409 5.02 19.32 -9.73
C ALA A 409 3.96 18.22 -9.54
N PHE A 410 2.84 18.59 -8.88
CA PHE A 410 1.70 17.70 -8.70
C PHE A 410 1.31 16.99 -10.02
N PRO A 411 1.12 15.66 -10.03
CA PRO A 411 0.92 14.76 -8.89
C PRO A 411 2.20 14.24 -8.23
N PHE A 412 3.39 14.63 -8.65
CA PHE A 412 4.73 14.27 -8.17
C PHE A 412 5.19 12.86 -8.56
N PHE A 413 4.31 11.89 -8.70
CA PHE A 413 4.66 10.50 -9.08
C PHE A 413 5.24 10.44 -10.49
N ALA A 414 6.19 9.54 -10.69
CA ALA A 414 6.90 9.36 -11.94
C ALA A 414 5.96 9.04 -13.11
N PRO A 415 6.28 9.45 -14.34
CA PRO A 415 5.50 9.11 -15.52
C PRO A 415 5.43 7.60 -15.73
N PRO A 416 4.31 7.06 -16.25
CA PRO A 416 4.18 5.62 -16.44
C PRO A 416 5.11 5.12 -17.55
N HIS A 417 5.66 3.94 -17.37
CA HIS A 417 6.39 3.22 -18.40
C HIS A 417 5.53 3.02 -19.65
N GLN A 418 6.18 3.10 -20.80
CA GLN A 418 5.55 2.95 -22.11
C GLN A 418 6.22 1.84 -22.90
N PRO A 419 5.51 1.18 -23.83
CA PRO A 419 6.10 0.18 -24.71
C PRO A 419 7.33 0.73 -25.42
N ARG A 420 8.38 -0.09 -25.54
CA ARG A 420 9.59 0.28 -26.28
C ARG A 420 9.39 0.17 -27.78
N PRO A 421 10.09 0.98 -28.58
CA PRO A 421 10.12 0.79 -30.04
C PRO A 421 10.77 -0.57 -30.39
N ASN A 422 10.25 -1.23 -31.43
CA ASN A 422 10.77 -2.53 -31.90
C ASN A 422 12.27 -2.53 -32.25
N SER A 423 12.88 -1.35 -32.48
CA SER A 423 14.30 -1.20 -32.78
C SER A 423 15.21 -1.17 -31.55
N ALA A 424 14.66 -1.18 -30.34
CA ALA A 424 15.42 -0.98 -29.10
C ALA A 424 15.83 -2.30 -28.41
N GLY A 425 15.98 -3.41 -29.17
CA GLY A 425 16.27 -4.72 -28.57
C GLY A 425 15.03 -5.28 -27.86
N ALA A 426 14.59 -6.43 -28.28
CA ALA A 426 13.30 -7.02 -27.88
C ALA A 426 13.27 -7.58 -26.45
N GLU A 427 14.18 -7.18 -25.56
CA GLU A 427 14.16 -7.66 -24.21
C GLU A 427 13.17 -6.84 -23.38
N ASP A 428 12.22 -7.55 -22.82
CA ASP A 428 11.30 -7.05 -21.81
C ASP A 428 12.11 -6.59 -20.60
N LEU A 429 12.22 -5.30 -20.43
CA LEU A 429 12.96 -4.69 -19.31
C LEU A 429 12.10 -4.52 -18.05
N THR A 430 10.92 -5.09 -18.02
CA THR A 430 10.14 -5.21 -16.79
C THR A 430 10.75 -6.21 -15.80
N ARG A 431 11.89 -6.80 -16.17
CA ARG A 431 12.60 -7.74 -15.30
C ARG A 431 14.09 -7.44 -15.35
N ASN A 432 14.55 -6.63 -14.48
CA ASN A 432 15.98 -6.53 -14.18
C ASN A 432 16.43 -7.62 -13.23
#